data_1a44a14ade3a90d776be5345b43af4be
#
_entry.id   1a44a14ade3a90d776be5345b43af4be
#
_cell.length_a   1.000
_cell.length_b   1.000
_cell.length_c   1.000
_cell.angle_alpha   90.00
_cell.angle_beta   90.00
_cell.angle_gamma   90.00
#
_symmetry.space_group_name_H-M   'P 1'
#
loop_
_entity.id
_entity.type
_entity.pdbx_description
1 polymer ?
#
loop_
_entity_poly.entity_id
_entity_poly.type
_entity_poly.pdbx_seq_one_letter_code
_entity_poly.pdbx_strand_id
1 'polypeptide(L)'
;MIYYQSKKRCMMAAKFVILDRDTPMMLPPDLRDWISEDSMVHFIVDAVEALEIKGFGINERGSGSAQYPPQMMLSLLIYCYATKRFSSREIERATYTDIAVRYICGGDLHPDHDTICAFRLKNREAFKEVFTKVLLLGVELGHLKKIGGISIDGTKIKANASKHAAVSYKRAGEMIAQLEQEIEELVRKAEDADSAPLDDGLVLPDEIKRREDRKAALERACRTMEERYEETRREKEREYAAKKAKRETERQAGKKPRGKDPQPPSETPPDDMQYNFTDEESRIMKAGNGKHYEQAYNAQAAVDTEGSMLIVGQYVTAHANDKQELPVVAASVDPAIREVDTVCADTGYFCEKAVLEVEDDDGPMVYCAVEKQSHHRTVEDLLKKAEPVPPPDDAPVKEKMAFRLKTQAGRTVYKKRKETVEPVFGIIKTILGFRGFLLRGLDKVSIEWDLITAAYNFKRLHKLCGGNLLEFTKILPQRS
;
A
#
# COMPACT_ATOMS: atom_id res chain seq x y z
N MET A 1 -6.09 -2.10 55.93
CA MET A 1 -5.80 -3.47 56.46
C MET A 1 -7.05 -4.17 57.01
N ILE A 2 -8.24 -4.04 56.44
CA ILE A 2 -9.49 -4.65 57.02
C ILE A 2 -10.42 -5.26 55.95
N TYR A 3 -10.01 -5.51 54.73
CA TYR A 3 -10.91 -6.09 53.71
C TYR A 3 -10.47 -7.49 53.20
N TYR A 4 -9.49 -8.14 53.78
CA TYR A 4 -8.97 -9.44 53.29
C TYR A 4 -9.18 -10.63 54.24
N GLN A 5 -9.99 -10.50 55.31
CA GLN A 5 -10.17 -11.61 56.28
C GLN A 5 -11.50 -12.39 56.20
N SER A 6 -12.40 -12.13 55.23
CA SER A 6 -13.70 -12.83 55.29
C SER A 6 -14.00 -13.85 54.17
N LYS A 7 -13.02 -14.31 53.42
CA LYS A 7 -13.20 -15.45 52.48
C LYS A 7 -12.14 -16.53 52.63
N LYS A 8 -11.94 -17.01 53.86
CA LYS A 8 -11.29 -18.30 54.14
C LYS A 8 -12.31 -19.43 54.04
N ARG A 9 -12.69 -19.85 52.81
CA ARG A 9 -13.21 -21.17 52.56
C ARG A 9 -12.80 -21.65 51.18
N CYS A 10 -11.97 -22.68 51.19
CA CYS A 10 -11.68 -23.61 50.09
C CYS A 10 -10.94 -23.01 48.88
N MET A 11 -9.68 -22.59 49.05
CA MET A 11 -8.69 -22.69 47.99
C MET A 11 -7.58 -23.66 48.44
N MET A 12 -7.82 -24.95 48.23
CA MET A 12 -6.76 -25.96 48.40
C MET A 12 -5.70 -25.74 47.31
N ALA A 13 -4.49 -25.42 47.78
CA ALA A 13 -3.22 -25.70 47.11
C ALA A 13 -2.83 -24.96 45.82
N ALA A 14 -3.37 -23.78 45.53
CA ALA A 14 -2.73 -22.92 44.51
C ALA A 14 -1.53 -22.23 45.13
N LYS A 15 -0.30 -22.60 44.75
CA LYS A 15 0.92 -21.86 45.06
C LYS A 15 1.08 -20.72 44.08
N PHE A 16 0.96 -19.48 44.55
CA PHE A 16 1.26 -18.30 43.76
C PHE A 16 2.72 -17.90 43.98
N VAL A 17 3.38 -17.41 42.92
CA VAL A 17 4.68 -16.76 43.01
C VAL A 17 4.49 -15.44 43.78
N ILE A 18 5.40 -15.17 44.71
CA ILE A 18 5.38 -13.90 45.45
C ILE A 18 5.77 -12.78 44.47
N LEU A 19 4.86 -11.86 44.28
CA LEU A 19 5.11 -10.67 43.47
C LEU A 19 5.60 -9.55 44.38
N ASP A 20 6.89 -9.21 44.27
CA ASP A 20 7.50 -8.07 44.93
C ASP A 20 7.85 -7.02 43.85
N ARG A 21 7.41 -5.79 44.05
CA ARG A 21 7.69 -4.66 43.18
C ARG A 21 8.51 -3.57 43.85
N ASP A 22 8.74 -3.72 45.13
CA ASP A 22 9.34 -2.67 45.97
C ASP A 22 10.82 -2.99 46.28
N THR A 23 11.28 -4.23 46.03
CA THR A 23 12.68 -4.58 46.17
C THR A 23 13.53 -3.94 45.06
N PRO A 24 14.51 -3.11 45.40
CA PRO A 24 15.45 -2.56 44.41
C PRO A 24 16.21 -3.71 43.73
N MET A 25 16.12 -3.74 42.39
CA MET A 25 16.88 -4.69 41.59
C MET A 25 18.17 -4.08 41.10
N MET A 26 19.28 -4.81 41.13
CA MET A 26 20.47 -4.47 40.35
C MET A 26 20.25 -4.99 38.93
N LEU A 27 20.07 -4.04 37.99
CA LEU A 27 19.83 -4.34 36.59
C LEU A 27 21.16 -4.38 35.83
N PRO A 28 21.34 -5.29 34.85
CA PRO A 28 22.52 -5.26 34.00
C PRO A 28 22.70 -3.87 33.35
N PRO A 29 23.92 -3.30 33.34
CA PRO A 29 24.18 -1.99 32.76
C PRO A 29 24.17 -2.02 31.23
N ASP A 30 24.34 -3.21 30.61
CA ASP A 30 24.33 -3.38 29.16
C ASP A 30 22.92 -3.72 28.67
N LEU A 31 22.39 -2.94 27.71
CA LEU A 31 21.07 -3.21 27.14
C LEU A 31 21.00 -4.54 26.39
N ARG A 32 22.13 -5.09 25.93
CA ARG A 32 22.21 -6.37 25.26
C ARG A 32 21.84 -7.52 26.19
N ASP A 33 22.15 -7.41 27.48
CA ASP A 33 21.82 -8.44 28.47
C ASP A 33 20.31 -8.56 28.74
N TRP A 34 19.53 -7.56 28.29
CA TRP A 34 18.07 -7.53 28.42
C TRP A 34 17.33 -8.05 27.18
N ILE A 35 18.05 -8.19 26.08
CA ILE A 35 17.49 -8.54 24.79
C ILE A 35 17.98 -9.92 24.41
N SER A 36 17.06 -10.84 24.09
CA SER A 36 17.43 -12.17 23.62
C SER A 36 18.33 -12.10 22.37
N GLU A 37 19.34 -12.95 22.31
CA GLU A 37 20.31 -13.01 21.19
C GLU A 37 19.64 -13.26 19.84
N ASP A 38 18.52 -13.99 19.81
CA ASP A 38 17.71 -14.28 18.63
C ASP A 38 16.70 -13.16 18.28
N SER A 39 16.74 -12.04 19.02
CA SER A 39 15.81 -10.94 18.81
C SER A 39 16.00 -10.29 17.45
N MET A 40 14.88 -10.03 16.77
CA MET A 40 14.83 -9.32 15.49
C MET A 40 15.52 -7.95 15.52
N VAL A 41 15.67 -7.31 16.68
CA VAL A 41 16.32 -6.00 16.78
C VAL A 41 17.81 -6.08 16.38
N HIS A 42 18.53 -7.12 16.82
CA HIS A 42 19.93 -7.31 16.44
C HIS A 42 20.04 -7.52 14.91
N PHE A 43 19.22 -8.40 14.36
CA PHE A 43 19.17 -8.63 12.91
C PHE A 43 18.94 -7.35 12.11
N ILE A 44 17.99 -6.49 12.53
CA ILE A 44 17.68 -5.23 11.83
C ILE A 44 18.85 -4.24 11.94
N VAL A 45 19.44 -4.08 13.11
CA VAL A 45 20.56 -3.14 13.31
C VAL A 45 21.75 -3.58 12.46
N ASP A 46 22.17 -4.83 12.57
CA ASP A 46 23.31 -5.35 11.84
C ASP A 46 23.09 -5.34 10.33
N ALA A 47 21.89 -5.71 9.87
CA ALA A 47 21.55 -5.66 8.46
C ALA A 47 21.58 -4.22 7.91
N VAL A 48 20.98 -3.27 8.61
CA VAL A 48 20.98 -1.85 8.18
C VAL A 48 22.39 -1.27 8.16
N GLU A 49 23.23 -1.63 9.12
CA GLU A 49 24.63 -1.21 9.12
C GLU A 49 25.42 -1.78 7.93
N ALA A 50 25.10 -3.02 7.55
CA ALA A 50 25.77 -3.71 6.44
C ALA A 50 25.34 -3.20 5.05
N LEU A 51 24.10 -2.70 4.91
CA LEU A 51 23.51 -2.37 3.61
C LEU A 51 24.10 -1.12 2.93
N GLU A 52 25.06 -0.41 3.51
CA GLU A 52 25.73 0.77 2.91
C GLU A 52 24.77 1.69 2.12
N ILE A 53 23.70 2.16 2.75
CA ILE A 53 22.69 2.99 2.10
C ILE A 53 23.23 4.39 1.87
N LYS A 54 23.18 4.85 0.61
CA LYS A 54 23.75 6.14 0.18
C LYS A 54 22.71 7.26 0.04
N GLY A 55 21.43 6.92 -0.09
CA GLY A 55 20.34 7.84 -0.39
C GLY A 55 19.89 8.75 0.77
N PHE A 56 20.65 8.83 1.88
CA PHE A 56 20.26 9.68 3.01
C PHE A 56 20.53 11.16 2.78
N GLY A 57 19.51 11.98 3.05
CA GLY A 57 19.63 13.44 3.04
C GLY A 57 20.31 13.97 4.29
N ILE A 58 21.64 13.95 4.33
CA ILE A 58 22.46 14.45 5.45
C ILE A 58 22.77 15.93 5.27
N ASN A 59 22.84 16.69 6.36
CA ASN A 59 23.37 18.04 6.34
C ASN A 59 24.90 17.99 6.50
N GLU A 60 25.61 18.04 5.40
CA GLU A 60 27.08 17.99 5.36
C GLU A 60 27.73 19.32 5.77
N ARG A 61 26.97 20.42 5.86
CA ARG A 61 27.52 21.77 6.16
C ARG A 61 27.94 21.93 7.60
N GLY A 62 27.62 20.99 8.49
CA GLY A 62 27.99 21.05 9.91
C GLY A 62 27.35 22.19 10.70
N SER A 63 26.43 22.95 10.11
CA SER A 63 25.68 24.02 10.76
C SER A 63 24.36 23.54 11.34
N GLY A 64 23.95 24.03 12.48
CA GLY A 64 22.71 23.64 13.17
C GLY A 64 22.92 22.62 14.28
N SER A 65 21.84 22.05 14.80
CA SER A 65 21.86 21.01 15.83
C SER A 65 22.47 19.70 15.29
N ALA A 66 23.06 18.89 16.18
CA ALA A 66 23.55 17.57 15.85
C ALA A 66 22.44 16.70 15.27
N GLN A 67 22.76 15.97 14.19
CA GLN A 67 21.83 15.08 13.52
C GLN A 67 21.91 13.68 14.12
N TYR A 68 20.80 12.98 14.18
CA TYR A 68 20.80 11.56 14.49
C TYR A 68 21.43 10.75 13.36
N PRO A 69 22.21 9.71 13.66
CA PRO A 69 22.77 8.83 12.63
C PRO A 69 21.66 8.25 11.74
N PRO A 70 21.77 8.35 10.40
CA PRO A 70 20.71 7.89 9.49
C PRO A 70 20.41 6.40 9.62
N GLN A 71 21.43 5.57 9.85
CA GLN A 71 21.28 4.13 10.06
C GLN A 71 20.46 3.81 11.32
N MET A 72 20.71 4.56 12.41
CA MET A 72 19.93 4.46 13.63
C MET A 72 18.45 4.79 13.38
N MET A 73 18.19 5.92 12.72
CA MET A 73 16.82 6.35 12.39
C MET A 73 16.10 5.35 11.47
N LEU A 74 16.80 4.76 10.52
CA LEU A 74 16.29 3.73 9.64
C LEU A 74 15.95 2.44 10.41
N SER A 75 16.90 1.94 11.23
CA SER A 75 16.69 0.76 12.09
C SER A 75 15.49 0.97 13.02
N LEU A 76 15.37 2.18 13.60
CA LEU A 76 14.25 2.57 14.44
C LEU A 76 12.91 2.45 13.69
N LEU A 77 12.83 3.01 12.49
CA LEU A 77 11.60 2.95 11.67
C LEU A 77 11.26 1.52 11.26
N ILE A 78 12.22 0.76 10.72
CA ILE A 78 11.99 -0.64 10.30
C ILE A 78 11.53 -1.49 11.48
N TYR A 79 12.22 -1.41 12.62
CA TYR A 79 11.85 -2.18 13.81
C TYR A 79 10.46 -1.80 14.33
N CYS A 80 10.16 -0.51 14.43
CA CYS A 80 8.86 -0.04 14.88
C CYS A 80 7.73 -0.48 13.94
N TYR A 81 7.91 -0.39 12.63
CA TYR A 81 6.93 -0.89 11.66
C TYR A 81 6.76 -2.41 11.74
N ALA A 82 7.84 -3.17 11.91
CA ALA A 82 7.78 -4.63 12.11
C ALA A 82 7.11 -5.04 13.43
N THR A 83 7.04 -4.13 14.41
CA THR A 83 6.44 -4.32 15.75
C THR A 83 5.14 -3.53 15.96
N LYS A 84 4.44 -3.11 14.89
CA LYS A 84 3.11 -2.45 14.88
C LYS A 84 3.09 -1.01 15.39
N ARG A 85 4.19 -0.30 15.37
CA ARG A 85 4.27 1.11 15.75
C ARG A 85 4.51 1.95 14.49
N PHE A 86 3.47 2.63 14.01
CA PHE A 86 3.51 3.39 12.75
C PHE A 86 3.52 4.90 12.98
N SER A 87 2.88 5.35 14.06
CA SER A 87 2.81 6.76 14.41
C SER A 87 4.13 7.26 14.99
N SER A 88 4.61 8.42 14.50
CA SER A 88 5.84 9.03 15.01
C SER A 88 5.79 9.28 16.52
N ARG A 89 4.60 9.62 17.08
CA ARG A 89 4.43 9.81 18.53
C ARG A 89 4.46 8.49 19.31
N GLU A 90 4.04 7.38 18.71
CA GLU A 90 4.21 6.05 19.33
C GLU A 90 5.66 5.62 19.29
N ILE A 91 6.36 5.90 18.18
CA ILE A 91 7.80 5.62 18.05
C ILE A 91 8.60 6.44 19.07
N GLU A 92 8.35 7.74 19.17
CA GLU A 92 8.95 8.61 20.19
C GLU A 92 8.73 8.03 21.61
N ARG A 93 7.50 7.70 21.99
CA ARG A 93 7.22 7.07 23.29
C ARG A 93 7.98 5.77 23.50
N ALA A 94 8.11 4.95 22.47
CA ALA A 94 8.83 3.68 22.54
C ALA A 94 10.32 3.86 22.84
N THR A 95 10.95 4.99 22.44
CA THR A 95 12.35 5.27 22.79
C THR A 95 12.57 5.39 24.30
N TYR A 96 11.53 5.72 25.08
CA TYR A 96 11.59 5.78 26.54
C TYR A 96 11.18 4.48 27.23
N THR A 97 10.32 3.68 26.61
CA THR A 97 9.60 2.59 27.30
C THR A 97 9.94 1.19 26.81
N ASP A 98 10.52 1.05 25.61
CA ASP A 98 10.83 -0.24 25.00
C ASP A 98 12.36 -0.44 24.96
N ILE A 99 12.83 -1.52 25.57
CA ILE A 99 14.27 -1.80 25.70
C ILE A 99 14.94 -2.00 24.34
N ALA A 100 14.28 -2.71 23.42
CA ALA A 100 14.81 -2.94 22.08
C ALA A 100 14.90 -1.64 21.27
N VAL A 101 13.93 -0.73 21.42
CA VAL A 101 13.96 0.59 20.80
C VAL A 101 15.05 1.47 21.43
N ARG A 102 15.23 1.41 22.74
CA ARG A 102 16.34 2.09 23.43
C ARG A 102 17.70 1.57 22.96
N TYR A 103 17.82 0.26 22.76
CA TYR A 103 19.04 -0.33 22.20
C TYR A 103 19.37 0.26 20.80
N ILE A 104 18.39 0.34 19.89
CA ILE A 104 18.57 0.97 18.58
C ILE A 104 19.06 2.41 18.73
N CYS A 105 18.49 3.16 19.68
CA CYS A 105 18.82 4.57 19.92
C CYS A 105 20.11 4.79 20.74
N GLY A 106 20.83 3.72 21.13
CA GLY A 106 22.05 3.84 21.93
C GLY A 106 21.81 4.20 23.41
N GLY A 107 20.60 3.98 23.94
CA GLY A 107 20.23 4.12 25.34
C GLY A 107 19.57 5.44 25.71
N ASP A 108 20.22 6.57 25.45
CA ASP A 108 19.77 7.89 25.92
C ASP A 108 19.33 8.85 24.80
N LEU A 109 19.30 8.40 23.54
CA LEU A 109 18.82 9.21 22.43
C LEU A 109 17.32 9.00 22.23
N HIS A 110 16.58 10.11 22.18
CA HIS A 110 15.12 10.11 22.06
C HIS A 110 14.70 11.06 20.91
N PRO A 111 14.73 10.58 19.63
CA PRO A 111 14.21 11.38 18.52
C PRO A 111 12.75 11.74 18.76
N ASP A 112 12.39 13.01 18.67
CA ASP A 112 11.03 13.48 18.78
C ASP A 112 10.21 13.12 17.53
N HIS A 113 8.88 13.22 17.65
CA HIS A 113 7.98 12.84 16.58
C HIS A 113 8.12 13.72 15.33
N ASP A 114 8.51 14.98 15.46
CA ASP A 114 8.72 15.88 14.32
C ASP A 114 10.00 15.50 13.55
N THR A 115 11.08 15.17 14.26
CA THR A 115 12.32 14.63 13.68
C THR A 115 12.05 13.32 12.94
N ILE A 116 11.27 12.40 13.54
CA ILE A 116 10.89 11.13 12.90
C ILE A 116 10.06 11.38 11.64
N CYS A 117 9.09 12.30 11.68
CA CYS A 117 8.30 12.69 10.51
C CYS A 117 9.17 13.31 9.42
N ALA A 118 10.03 14.26 9.78
CA ALA A 118 10.94 14.93 8.84
C ALA A 118 11.88 13.92 8.17
N PHE A 119 12.44 12.99 8.95
CA PHE A 119 13.31 11.93 8.43
C PHE A 119 12.60 11.06 7.41
N ARG A 120 11.36 10.62 7.68
CA ARG A 120 10.55 9.83 6.70
C ARG A 120 10.36 10.59 5.39
N LEU A 121 9.96 11.85 5.47
CA LEU A 121 9.64 12.62 4.27
C LEU A 121 10.89 12.98 3.44
N LYS A 122 12.01 13.22 4.11
CA LYS A 122 13.26 13.65 3.47
C LYS A 122 14.01 12.49 2.78
N ASN A 123 13.84 11.26 3.26
CA ASN A 123 14.67 10.11 2.85
C ASN A 123 13.92 9.08 2.00
N ARG A 124 13.01 9.52 1.12
CA ARG A 124 12.22 8.64 0.26
C ARG A 124 13.09 7.69 -0.57
N GLU A 125 14.13 8.21 -1.21
CA GLU A 125 15.01 7.40 -2.07
C GLU A 125 15.81 6.38 -1.25
N ALA A 126 16.20 6.71 -0.02
CA ALA A 126 16.83 5.76 0.88
C ALA A 126 15.91 4.58 1.22
N PHE A 127 14.61 4.78 1.39
CA PHE A 127 13.67 3.67 1.64
C PHE A 127 13.49 2.74 0.46
N LYS A 128 13.49 3.27 -0.76
CA LYS A 128 13.50 2.44 -1.98
C LYS A 128 14.81 1.64 -2.08
N GLU A 129 15.95 2.29 -1.81
CA GLU A 129 17.25 1.63 -1.77
C GLU A 129 17.28 0.50 -0.73
N VAL A 130 16.71 0.74 0.46
CA VAL A 130 16.57 -0.29 1.52
C VAL A 130 15.76 -1.46 1.04
N PHE A 131 14.61 -1.22 0.40
CA PHE A 131 13.76 -2.28 -0.13
C PHE A 131 14.54 -3.16 -1.12
N THR A 132 15.27 -2.57 -2.06
CA THR A 132 16.11 -3.30 -3.01
C THR A 132 17.23 -4.07 -2.31
N LYS A 133 17.97 -3.42 -1.41
CA LYS A 133 19.13 -4.02 -0.74
C LYS A 133 18.76 -5.17 0.21
N VAL A 134 17.62 -5.10 0.90
CA VAL A 134 17.16 -6.23 1.72
C VAL A 134 16.80 -7.46 0.88
N LEU A 135 16.36 -7.26 -0.36
CA LEU A 135 16.10 -8.36 -1.28
C LEU A 135 17.40 -8.96 -1.83
N LEU A 136 18.40 -8.12 -2.19
CA LEU A 136 19.73 -8.59 -2.58
C LEU A 136 20.38 -9.40 -1.45
N LEU A 137 20.23 -8.96 -0.21
CA LEU A 137 20.63 -9.73 0.95
C LEU A 137 19.91 -11.10 1.01
N GLY A 138 18.62 -11.13 0.71
CA GLY A 138 17.86 -12.39 0.60
C GLY A 138 18.40 -13.33 -0.49
N VAL A 139 18.92 -12.78 -1.61
CA VAL A 139 19.59 -13.53 -2.67
C VAL A 139 20.93 -14.08 -2.18
N GLU A 140 21.76 -13.25 -1.54
CA GLU A 140 23.07 -13.63 -1.01
C GLU A 140 22.97 -14.74 0.06
N LEU A 141 21.95 -14.65 0.92
CA LEU A 141 21.64 -15.67 1.92
C LEU A 141 21.03 -16.97 1.33
N GLY A 142 20.77 -17.01 0.01
CA GLY A 142 20.17 -18.16 -0.65
C GLY A 142 18.68 -18.37 -0.38
N HIS A 143 18.01 -17.40 0.27
CA HIS A 143 16.58 -17.47 0.56
C HIS A 143 15.71 -16.95 -0.58
N LEU A 144 16.25 -16.14 -1.49
CA LEU A 144 15.59 -15.66 -2.69
C LEU A 144 16.35 -16.13 -3.94
N LYS A 145 15.67 -16.83 -4.83
CA LYS A 145 16.26 -17.27 -6.10
C LYS A 145 16.30 -16.11 -7.11
N LYS A 146 17.36 -16.05 -7.92
CA LYS A 146 17.49 -15.04 -8.99
C LYS A 146 16.48 -15.21 -10.12
N ILE A 147 16.04 -16.44 -10.39
CA ILE A 147 15.05 -16.74 -11.43
C ILE A 147 13.86 -17.43 -10.77
N GLY A 148 12.65 -17.03 -11.14
CA GLY A 148 11.43 -17.69 -10.67
C GLY A 148 10.18 -16.83 -10.78
N GLY A 149 9.05 -17.41 -10.40
CA GLY A 149 7.74 -16.80 -10.52
C GLY A 149 7.40 -15.80 -9.42
N ILE A 150 6.47 -14.93 -9.76
CA ILE A 150 5.84 -14.00 -8.81
C ILE A 150 4.33 -14.20 -8.78
N SER A 151 3.74 -13.92 -7.63
CA SER A 151 2.29 -13.81 -7.47
C SER A 151 1.94 -12.37 -7.14
N ILE A 152 1.06 -11.77 -7.93
CA ILE A 152 0.65 -10.38 -7.76
C ILE A 152 -0.77 -10.27 -7.24
N ASP A 153 -1.00 -9.29 -6.38
CA ASP A 153 -2.33 -8.93 -5.90
C ASP A 153 -2.33 -7.48 -5.40
N GLY A 154 -3.53 -6.90 -5.35
CA GLY A 154 -3.76 -5.56 -4.83
C GLY A 154 -4.64 -5.58 -3.58
N THR A 155 -4.35 -4.69 -2.66
CA THR A 155 -5.15 -4.58 -1.45
C THR A 155 -5.53 -3.14 -1.16
N LYS A 156 -6.81 -2.93 -0.84
CA LYS A 156 -7.30 -1.60 -0.49
C LYS A 156 -6.90 -1.30 0.96
N ILE A 157 -6.13 -0.22 1.15
CA ILE A 157 -5.68 0.28 2.46
C ILE A 157 -6.31 1.66 2.67
N LYS A 158 -6.91 1.86 3.83
CA LYS A 158 -7.63 3.07 4.18
C LYS A 158 -6.70 4.30 4.10
N ALA A 159 -7.16 5.35 3.44
CA ALA A 159 -6.50 6.66 3.45
C ALA A 159 -6.77 7.41 4.77
N ASN A 160 -5.91 8.34 5.12
CA ASN A 160 -6.10 9.25 6.25
C ASN A 160 -7.09 10.37 5.87
N ALA A 161 -8.27 9.97 5.42
CA ALA A 161 -9.33 10.88 4.99
C ALA A 161 -10.70 10.26 5.24
N SER A 162 -11.69 11.11 5.51
CA SER A 162 -13.07 10.68 5.64
C SER A 162 -13.77 10.69 4.29
N LYS A 163 -14.56 9.64 3.99
CA LYS A 163 -15.45 9.65 2.82
C LYS A 163 -16.49 10.79 2.84
N HIS A 164 -16.78 11.32 4.03
CA HIS A 164 -17.70 12.46 4.18
C HIS A 164 -17.07 13.79 3.78
N ALA A 165 -15.75 13.86 3.66
CA ALA A 165 -15.03 15.00 3.09
C ALA A 165 -14.91 14.93 1.56
N ALA A 166 -15.61 13.99 0.90
CA ALA A 166 -15.62 13.85 -0.55
C ALA A 166 -16.86 14.54 -1.15
N VAL A 167 -16.68 15.11 -2.34
CA VAL A 167 -17.75 15.68 -3.15
C VAL A 167 -17.68 15.07 -4.56
N SER A 168 -18.84 14.79 -5.18
CA SER A 168 -18.90 14.40 -6.59
C SER A 168 -18.93 15.64 -7.50
N TYR A 169 -18.51 15.48 -8.76
CA TYR A 169 -18.46 16.58 -9.73
C TYR A 169 -19.81 17.28 -9.87
N LYS A 170 -20.87 16.50 -10.09
CA LYS A 170 -22.24 17.02 -10.18
C LYS A 170 -22.65 17.80 -8.93
N ARG A 171 -22.43 17.19 -7.74
CA ARG A 171 -22.80 17.83 -6.47
C ARG A 171 -21.98 19.10 -6.21
N ALA A 172 -20.71 19.14 -6.61
CA ALA A 172 -19.90 20.34 -6.49
C ALA A 172 -20.47 21.47 -7.34
N GLY A 173 -20.88 21.22 -8.58
CA GLY A 173 -21.56 22.19 -9.43
C GLY A 173 -22.90 22.69 -8.86
N GLU A 174 -23.72 21.79 -8.35
CA GLU A 174 -24.98 22.14 -7.66
C GLU A 174 -24.74 23.03 -6.44
N MET A 175 -23.73 22.71 -5.63
CA MET A 175 -23.37 23.50 -4.45
C MET A 175 -22.79 24.87 -4.80
N ILE A 176 -22.00 24.99 -5.88
CA ILE A 176 -21.49 26.26 -6.36
C ILE A 176 -22.65 27.17 -6.77
N ALA A 177 -23.59 26.67 -7.58
CA ALA A 177 -24.76 27.44 -8.01
C ALA A 177 -25.62 27.89 -6.81
N GLN A 178 -25.81 27.01 -5.81
CA GLN A 178 -26.53 27.38 -4.59
C GLN A 178 -25.80 28.47 -3.79
N LEU A 179 -24.48 28.36 -3.62
CA LEU A 179 -23.69 29.36 -2.89
C LEU A 179 -23.68 30.72 -3.61
N GLU A 180 -23.69 30.74 -4.95
CA GLU A 180 -23.82 31.96 -5.73
C GLU A 180 -25.14 32.68 -5.41
N GLN A 181 -26.25 31.97 -5.41
CA GLN A 181 -27.56 32.53 -5.06
C GLN A 181 -27.58 33.05 -3.61
N GLU A 182 -27.02 32.27 -2.66
CA GLU A 182 -26.96 32.69 -1.24
C GLU A 182 -26.10 33.95 -1.05
N ILE A 183 -24.97 34.06 -1.78
CA ILE A 183 -24.10 35.24 -1.73
C ILE A 183 -24.84 36.46 -2.31
N GLU A 184 -25.50 36.33 -3.47
CA GLU A 184 -26.30 37.42 -4.08
C GLU A 184 -27.39 37.90 -3.12
N GLU A 185 -28.10 36.98 -2.47
CA GLU A 185 -29.14 37.35 -1.46
C GLU A 185 -28.54 38.09 -0.27
N LEU A 186 -27.38 37.66 0.25
CA LEU A 186 -26.71 38.31 1.37
C LEU A 186 -26.17 39.68 0.99
N VAL A 187 -25.61 39.85 -0.22
CA VAL A 187 -25.15 41.14 -0.73
C VAL A 187 -26.35 42.11 -0.84
N ARG A 188 -27.46 41.67 -1.41
CA ARG A 188 -28.68 42.49 -1.49
C ARG A 188 -29.21 42.89 -0.11
N LYS A 189 -29.22 41.96 0.85
CA LYS A 189 -29.58 42.27 2.25
C LYS A 189 -28.62 43.24 2.91
N ALA A 190 -27.34 43.18 2.59
CA ALA A 190 -26.37 44.13 3.11
C ALA A 190 -26.60 45.55 2.53
N GLU A 191 -26.88 45.63 1.22
CA GLU A 191 -27.26 46.91 0.56
C GLU A 191 -28.57 47.50 1.11
N ASP A 192 -29.57 46.66 1.36
CA ASP A 192 -30.85 47.05 2.02
C ASP A 192 -30.63 47.47 3.48
N ALA A 193 -29.67 46.83 4.20
CA ALA A 193 -29.34 47.12 5.59
C ALA A 193 -28.56 48.44 5.77
N ASP A 194 -27.86 48.95 4.77
CA ASP A 194 -27.34 50.30 4.79
C ASP A 194 -28.45 51.36 4.87
N SER A 195 -29.70 50.93 4.60
CA SER A 195 -30.90 51.76 4.67
C SER A 195 -31.73 51.51 5.96
N ALA A 196 -31.49 50.45 6.74
CA ALA A 196 -32.21 50.14 7.99
C ALA A 196 -31.37 49.17 8.88
N PRO A 197 -31.35 49.36 10.24
CA PRO A 197 -30.59 48.49 11.14
C PRO A 197 -31.19 47.09 11.18
N LEU A 198 -30.32 46.03 11.00
CA LEU A 198 -30.68 44.63 11.18
C LEU A 198 -30.66 44.24 12.67
N ASP A 199 -31.76 43.64 13.13
CA ASP A 199 -32.06 43.36 14.55
C ASP A 199 -31.45 42.04 15.09
N ASP A 200 -30.76 41.24 14.26
CA ASP A 200 -30.39 39.84 14.59
C ASP A 200 -28.92 39.56 14.86
N GLY A 201 -28.05 40.57 14.91
CA GLY A 201 -26.63 40.42 15.25
C GLY A 201 -25.81 39.62 14.24
N LEU A 202 -26.33 39.35 13.06
CA LEU A 202 -25.61 38.68 11.96
C LEU A 202 -24.53 39.60 11.40
N VAL A 203 -23.28 39.13 11.46
CA VAL A 203 -22.14 39.80 10.79
C VAL A 203 -22.11 39.37 9.33
N LEU A 204 -22.94 40.05 8.51
CA LEU A 204 -23.10 39.74 7.08
C LEU A 204 -21.78 39.61 6.29
N PRO A 205 -20.76 40.48 6.49
CA PRO A 205 -19.49 40.32 5.80
C PRO A 205 -18.81 38.99 6.08
N ASP A 206 -18.85 38.49 7.30
CA ASP A 206 -18.24 37.21 7.70
C ASP A 206 -18.97 36.01 7.08
N GLU A 207 -20.29 36.08 6.98
CA GLU A 207 -21.11 35.04 6.35
C GLU A 207 -20.92 35.00 4.82
N ILE A 208 -20.80 36.15 4.17
CA ILE A 208 -20.46 36.25 2.74
C ILE A 208 -19.07 35.62 2.53
N LYS A 209 -18.07 36.05 3.27
CA LYS A 209 -16.70 35.55 3.16
C LYS A 209 -16.62 34.02 3.33
N ARG A 210 -17.31 33.46 4.31
CA ARG A 210 -17.37 31.99 4.52
C ARG A 210 -17.91 31.24 3.30
N ARG A 211 -18.95 31.81 2.64
CA ARG A 211 -19.54 31.23 1.43
C ARG A 211 -18.63 31.37 0.23
N GLU A 212 -17.97 32.50 0.08
CA GLU A 212 -16.97 32.73 -0.97
C GLU A 212 -15.79 31.77 -0.84
N ASP A 213 -15.23 31.59 0.38
CA ASP A 213 -14.15 30.65 0.64
C ASP A 213 -14.56 29.22 0.31
N ARG A 214 -15.79 28.83 0.67
CA ARG A 214 -16.35 27.50 0.36
C ARG A 214 -16.58 27.32 -1.14
N LYS A 215 -17.11 28.32 -1.83
CA LYS A 215 -17.27 28.32 -3.28
C LYS A 215 -15.93 28.17 -3.98
N ALA A 216 -14.93 28.96 -3.60
CA ALA A 216 -13.58 28.86 -4.14
C ALA A 216 -12.92 27.48 -3.93
N ALA A 217 -13.19 26.84 -2.79
CA ALA A 217 -12.73 25.48 -2.53
C ALA A 217 -13.40 24.44 -3.47
N LEU A 218 -14.71 24.57 -3.71
CA LEU A 218 -15.44 23.71 -4.64
C LEU A 218 -15.02 23.92 -6.09
N GLU A 219 -14.78 25.18 -6.51
CA GLU A 219 -14.27 25.49 -7.85
C GLU A 219 -12.87 24.90 -8.07
N ARG A 220 -11.99 24.95 -7.06
CA ARG A 220 -10.69 24.26 -7.13
C ARG A 220 -10.86 22.74 -7.29
N ALA A 221 -11.80 22.16 -6.53
CA ALA A 221 -12.10 20.75 -6.64
C ALA A 221 -12.61 20.35 -8.04
N CYS A 222 -13.50 21.16 -8.65
CA CYS A 222 -13.98 20.96 -10.02
C CYS A 222 -12.82 21.04 -11.02
N ARG A 223 -11.98 22.07 -10.95
CA ARG A 223 -10.81 22.21 -11.83
C ARG A 223 -9.87 21.01 -11.73
N THR A 224 -9.55 20.57 -10.54
CA THR A 224 -8.69 19.37 -10.34
C THR A 224 -9.36 18.11 -10.93
N MET A 225 -10.66 17.95 -10.83
CA MET A 225 -11.39 16.84 -11.45
C MET A 225 -11.38 16.95 -12.98
N GLU A 226 -11.52 18.15 -13.53
CA GLU A 226 -11.45 18.41 -14.99
C GLU A 226 -10.06 18.11 -15.55
N GLU A 227 -9.00 18.57 -14.88
CA GLU A 227 -7.61 18.29 -15.26
C GLU A 227 -7.32 16.80 -15.30
N ARG A 228 -7.70 16.07 -14.26
CA ARG A 228 -7.55 14.59 -14.20
C ARG A 228 -8.37 13.88 -15.26
N TYR A 229 -9.55 14.39 -15.56
CA TYR A 229 -10.40 13.80 -16.60
C TYR A 229 -9.81 14.03 -17.98
N GLU A 230 -9.22 15.19 -18.23
CA GLU A 230 -8.60 15.52 -19.51
C GLU A 230 -7.45 14.55 -19.85
N GLU A 231 -6.62 14.18 -18.87
CA GLU A 231 -5.58 13.16 -19.06
C GLU A 231 -6.18 11.81 -19.46
N THR A 232 -7.21 11.37 -18.73
CA THR A 232 -7.92 10.10 -19.01
C THR A 232 -8.71 10.16 -20.32
N ARG A 233 -9.23 11.33 -20.70
CA ARG A 233 -9.99 11.54 -21.93
C ARG A 233 -9.12 11.32 -23.15
N ARG A 234 -7.90 11.85 -23.16
CA ARG A 234 -6.95 11.65 -24.27
C ARG A 234 -6.64 10.18 -24.53
N GLU A 235 -6.51 9.37 -23.50
CA GLU A 235 -6.36 7.93 -23.63
C GLU A 235 -7.62 7.27 -24.21
N LYS A 236 -8.79 7.60 -23.67
CA LYS A 236 -10.09 7.10 -24.15
C LYS A 236 -10.38 7.51 -25.59
N GLU A 237 -9.96 8.68 -26.02
CA GLU A 237 -10.08 9.14 -27.40
C GLU A 237 -9.22 8.30 -28.35
N ARG A 238 -7.98 7.98 -27.96
CA ARG A 238 -7.11 7.07 -28.73
C ARG A 238 -7.72 5.67 -28.83
N GLU A 239 -8.23 5.13 -27.72
CA GLU A 239 -8.93 3.84 -27.73
C GLU A 239 -10.19 3.85 -28.58
N TYR A 240 -10.99 4.93 -28.51
CA TYR A 240 -12.18 5.11 -29.31
C TYR A 240 -11.83 5.12 -30.80
N ALA A 241 -10.83 5.91 -31.20
CA ALA A 241 -10.36 5.98 -32.59
C ALA A 241 -9.89 4.61 -33.07
N ALA A 242 -9.12 3.86 -32.28
CA ALA A 242 -8.66 2.52 -32.61
C ALA A 242 -9.82 1.52 -32.75
N LYS A 243 -10.79 1.53 -31.84
CA LYS A 243 -11.98 0.67 -31.88
C LYS A 243 -12.87 0.99 -33.10
N LYS A 244 -13.00 2.26 -33.42
CA LYS A 244 -13.76 2.73 -34.60
C LYS A 244 -13.09 2.28 -35.89
N ALA A 245 -11.77 2.47 -36.04
CA ALA A 245 -11.00 2.04 -37.19
C ALA A 245 -11.08 0.52 -37.40
N LYS A 246 -10.93 -0.26 -36.33
CA LYS A 246 -11.05 -1.74 -36.39
C LYS A 246 -12.42 -2.18 -36.88
N ARG A 247 -13.51 -1.57 -36.40
CA ARG A 247 -14.87 -1.89 -36.85
C ARG A 247 -15.12 -1.48 -38.31
N GLU A 248 -14.51 -0.40 -38.75
CA GLU A 248 -14.59 0.05 -40.12
C GLU A 248 -13.90 -0.94 -41.08
N THR A 249 -12.73 -1.42 -40.71
CA THR A 249 -12.00 -2.49 -41.42
C THR A 249 -12.80 -3.79 -41.45
N GLU A 250 -13.42 -4.19 -40.33
CA GLU A 250 -14.30 -5.38 -40.28
C GLU A 250 -15.52 -5.23 -41.18
N ARG A 251 -16.15 -4.05 -41.25
CA ARG A 251 -17.29 -3.75 -42.17
C ARG A 251 -16.87 -3.81 -43.64
N GLN A 252 -15.69 -3.23 -43.96
CA GLN A 252 -15.12 -3.27 -45.31
C GLN A 252 -14.77 -4.72 -45.74
N ALA A 253 -14.37 -5.55 -44.80
CA ALA A 253 -14.13 -6.97 -45.01
C ALA A 253 -15.42 -7.81 -45.07
N GLY A 254 -16.64 -7.22 -45.10
CA GLY A 254 -17.91 -7.90 -45.16
C GLY A 254 -18.35 -8.59 -43.86
N LYS A 255 -17.64 -8.38 -42.77
CA LYS A 255 -17.98 -8.91 -41.44
C LYS A 255 -18.91 -7.94 -40.69
N LYS A 256 -19.95 -8.48 -40.06
CA LYS A 256 -20.85 -7.68 -39.21
C LYS A 256 -20.26 -7.57 -37.80
N PRO A 257 -19.76 -6.39 -37.37
CA PRO A 257 -19.20 -6.24 -36.02
C PRO A 257 -20.22 -6.57 -34.94
N ARG A 258 -19.84 -7.34 -33.92
CA ARG A 258 -20.70 -7.69 -32.78
C ARG A 258 -20.73 -6.56 -31.74
N GLY A 259 -21.92 -6.32 -31.14
CA GLY A 259 -22.10 -5.36 -30.04
C GLY A 259 -22.44 -3.94 -30.48
N LYS A 260 -22.69 -3.03 -29.52
CA LYS A 260 -22.99 -1.59 -29.76
C LYS A 260 -21.79 -0.86 -30.34
N ASP A 261 -22.06 0.14 -31.17
CA ASP A 261 -20.99 1.02 -31.69
C ASP A 261 -20.31 1.78 -30.52
N PRO A 262 -18.98 1.93 -30.56
CA PRO A 262 -18.28 2.71 -29.56
C PRO A 262 -18.78 4.15 -29.57
N GLN A 263 -18.99 4.71 -28.38
CA GLN A 263 -19.35 6.13 -28.24
C GLN A 263 -18.12 6.96 -27.92
N PRO A 264 -18.05 8.20 -28.41
CA PRO A 264 -16.95 9.10 -28.05
C PRO A 264 -16.98 9.37 -26.55
N PRO A 265 -15.82 9.61 -25.93
CA PRO A 265 -15.76 10.02 -24.52
C PRO A 265 -16.50 11.35 -24.33
N SER A 266 -17.07 11.55 -23.15
CA SER A 266 -17.73 12.83 -22.78
C SER A 266 -16.72 13.98 -22.81
N GLU A 267 -17.19 15.20 -23.08
CA GLU A 267 -16.38 16.43 -22.96
C GLU A 267 -16.19 16.86 -21.51
N THR A 268 -17.09 16.48 -20.63
CA THR A 268 -17.07 16.81 -19.20
C THR A 268 -16.77 15.58 -18.34
N PRO A 269 -16.21 15.76 -17.13
CA PRO A 269 -16.04 14.68 -16.17
C PRO A 269 -17.35 13.94 -15.88
N PRO A 270 -17.31 12.63 -15.57
CA PRO A 270 -18.47 11.91 -15.10
C PRO A 270 -19.07 12.52 -13.83
N ASP A 271 -20.40 12.52 -13.72
CA ASP A 271 -21.15 13.07 -12.59
C ASP A 271 -20.71 12.51 -11.23
N ASP A 272 -20.26 11.24 -11.21
CA ASP A 272 -19.81 10.50 -10.04
C ASP A 272 -18.31 10.62 -9.76
N MET A 273 -17.56 11.36 -10.58
CA MET A 273 -16.14 11.64 -10.33
C MET A 273 -15.98 12.39 -9.02
N GLN A 274 -15.04 11.98 -8.18
CA GLN A 274 -14.94 12.44 -6.79
C GLN A 274 -13.63 13.16 -6.49
N TYR A 275 -13.75 14.13 -5.59
CA TYR A 275 -12.66 14.86 -4.98
C TYR A 275 -12.81 14.82 -3.46
N ASN A 276 -11.72 14.59 -2.72
CA ASN A 276 -11.72 14.62 -1.26
C ASN A 276 -10.91 15.81 -0.76
N PHE A 277 -11.52 16.68 0.04
CA PHE A 277 -10.87 17.89 0.54
C PHE A 277 -9.75 17.64 1.57
N THR A 278 -9.69 16.43 2.14
CA THR A 278 -8.64 16.07 3.11
C THR A 278 -7.45 15.40 2.44
N ASP A 279 -7.70 14.58 1.43
CA ASP A 279 -6.69 13.85 0.66
C ASP A 279 -7.21 13.69 -0.77
N GLU A 280 -6.83 14.62 -1.62
CA GLU A 280 -7.36 14.76 -2.98
C GLU A 280 -7.02 13.59 -3.90
N GLU A 281 -5.89 12.89 -3.65
CA GLU A 281 -5.43 11.78 -4.47
C GLU A 281 -6.05 10.45 -4.06
N SER A 282 -6.61 10.35 -2.85
CA SER A 282 -7.33 9.17 -2.40
C SER A 282 -8.67 8.99 -3.14
N ARG A 283 -9.19 7.77 -3.19
CA ARG A 283 -10.45 7.46 -3.88
C ARG A 283 -11.37 6.64 -2.99
N ILE A 284 -12.68 6.78 -3.20
CA ILE A 284 -13.65 5.89 -2.60
C ILE A 284 -13.56 4.53 -3.28
N MET A 285 -13.14 3.53 -2.53
CA MET A 285 -12.96 2.16 -2.98
C MET A 285 -13.83 1.21 -2.15
N LYS A 286 -14.18 0.10 -2.76
CA LYS A 286 -14.92 -0.97 -2.10
C LYS A 286 -13.98 -1.67 -1.10
N ALA A 287 -14.33 -1.63 0.19
CA ALA A 287 -13.50 -2.19 1.24
C ALA A 287 -13.91 -3.62 1.62
N GLY A 288 -12.92 -4.44 1.96
CA GLY A 288 -13.09 -5.78 2.50
C GLY A 288 -14.04 -6.67 1.66
N ASN A 289 -15.03 -7.27 2.31
CA ASN A 289 -16.01 -8.16 1.67
C ASN A 289 -17.00 -7.43 0.73
N GLY A 290 -16.73 -6.19 0.38
CA GLY A 290 -17.54 -5.41 -0.53
C GLY A 290 -18.86 -4.89 0.06
N LYS A 291 -18.98 -4.87 1.39
CA LYS A 291 -20.17 -4.40 2.09
C LYS A 291 -20.19 -2.90 2.34
N HIS A 292 -19.04 -2.24 2.30
CA HIS A 292 -18.95 -0.79 2.50
C HIS A 292 -17.87 -0.17 1.62
N TYR A 293 -17.91 1.15 1.53
CA TYR A 293 -16.95 1.95 0.78
C TYR A 293 -16.16 2.83 1.75
N GLU A 294 -14.86 2.92 1.52
CA GLU A 294 -13.94 3.75 2.29
C GLU A 294 -13.04 4.57 1.36
N GLN A 295 -12.58 5.70 1.87
CA GLN A 295 -11.49 6.44 1.22
C GLN A 295 -10.23 5.61 1.37
N ALA A 296 -9.59 5.26 0.26
CA ALA A 296 -8.50 4.31 0.24
C ALA A 296 -7.52 4.55 -0.92
N TYR A 297 -6.37 3.91 -0.82
CA TYR A 297 -5.43 3.66 -1.90
C TYR A 297 -5.37 2.16 -2.19
N ASN A 298 -4.94 1.83 -3.39
CA ASN A 298 -4.74 0.46 -3.82
C ASN A 298 -3.24 0.13 -3.76
N ALA A 299 -2.85 -0.60 -2.74
CA ALA A 299 -1.48 -1.03 -2.54
C ALA A 299 -1.24 -2.37 -3.25
N GLN A 300 -0.26 -2.40 -4.13
CA GLN A 300 0.10 -3.53 -4.98
C GLN A 300 1.36 -4.21 -4.44
N ALA A 301 1.43 -5.52 -4.59
CA ALA A 301 2.62 -6.30 -4.25
C ALA A 301 2.82 -7.48 -5.21
N ALA A 302 4.08 -7.72 -5.57
CA ALA A 302 4.58 -8.92 -6.21
C ALA A 302 5.34 -9.75 -5.17
N VAL A 303 4.93 -10.99 -4.95
CA VAL A 303 5.47 -11.88 -3.94
C VAL A 303 6.13 -13.09 -4.60
N ASP A 304 7.31 -13.46 -4.13
CA ASP A 304 8.01 -14.67 -4.55
C ASP A 304 7.16 -15.93 -4.39
N THR A 305 7.12 -16.77 -5.43
CA THR A 305 6.41 -18.05 -5.43
C THR A 305 7.30 -19.26 -5.14
N GLU A 306 8.61 -19.06 -4.94
CA GLU A 306 9.57 -20.14 -4.77
C GLU A 306 9.88 -20.49 -3.29
N GLY A 307 9.06 -19.97 -2.37
CA GLY A 307 9.04 -20.37 -0.96
C GLY A 307 9.51 -19.31 0.03
N SER A 308 10.21 -18.25 -0.41
CA SER A 308 10.63 -17.18 0.50
C SER A 308 9.44 -16.37 1.01
N MET A 309 8.41 -16.17 0.20
CA MET A 309 7.28 -15.24 0.43
C MET A 309 7.75 -13.78 0.64
N LEU A 310 8.91 -13.41 0.13
CA LEU A 310 9.37 -12.03 0.14
C LEU A 310 8.58 -11.21 -0.89
N ILE A 311 8.30 -9.97 -0.56
CA ILE A 311 7.73 -8.99 -1.49
C ILE A 311 8.89 -8.51 -2.35
N VAL A 312 8.88 -8.84 -3.64
CA VAL A 312 9.97 -8.54 -4.59
C VAL A 312 9.67 -7.31 -5.46
N GLY A 313 8.41 -6.89 -5.53
CA GLY A 313 7.97 -5.68 -6.21
C GLY A 313 6.76 -5.09 -5.50
N GLN A 314 6.59 -3.77 -5.56
CA GLN A 314 5.50 -3.10 -4.88
C GLN A 314 5.30 -1.66 -5.38
N TYR A 315 4.09 -1.15 -5.27
CA TYR A 315 3.77 0.27 -5.42
C TYR A 315 2.36 0.58 -4.93
N VAL A 316 1.99 1.85 -4.90
CA VAL A 316 0.64 2.30 -4.53
C VAL A 316 0.02 3.09 -5.68
N THR A 317 -1.25 2.84 -5.93
CA THR A 317 -2.02 3.56 -6.93
C THR A 317 -3.35 4.08 -6.37
N ALA A 318 -3.89 5.10 -7.01
CA ALA A 318 -5.24 5.60 -6.75
C ALA A 318 -6.33 4.86 -7.57
N HIS A 319 -5.97 3.91 -8.42
CA HIS A 319 -6.93 3.16 -9.22
C HIS A 319 -7.72 2.17 -8.37
N ALA A 320 -9.05 2.24 -8.46
CA ALA A 320 -9.93 1.37 -7.68
C ALA A 320 -9.97 -0.08 -8.17
N ASN A 321 -9.61 -0.33 -9.44
CA ASN A 321 -9.55 -1.66 -10.06
C ASN A 321 -8.13 -1.99 -10.53
N ASP A 322 -7.86 -3.29 -10.72
CA ASP A 322 -6.52 -3.81 -10.96
C ASP A 322 -6.24 -4.13 -12.45
N LYS A 323 -7.16 -3.79 -13.37
CA LYS A 323 -7.08 -4.19 -14.80
C LYS A 323 -5.86 -3.64 -15.54
N GLN A 324 -5.36 -2.49 -15.14
CA GLN A 324 -4.21 -1.83 -15.76
C GLN A 324 -2.91 -2.05 -14.98
N GLU A 325 -3.02 -2.72 -13.82
CA GLU A 325 -1.91 -2.81 -12.88
C GLU A 325 -0.94 -3.98 -13.18
N LEU A 326 -1.34 -4.95 -14.01
CA LEU A 326 -0.53 -6.14 -14.31
C LEU A 326 0.88 -5.78 -14.84
N PRO A 327 1.03 -4.93 -15.90
CA PRO A 327 2.37 -4.57 -16.38
C PRO A 327 3.17 -3.76 -15.36
N VAL A 328 2.50 -2.85 -14.65
CA VAL A 328 3.16 -1.96 -13.68
C VAL A 328 3.71 -2.74 -12.48
N VAL A 329 2.91 -3.69 -11.94
CA VAL A 329 3.37 -4.56 -10.85
C VAL A 329 4.52 -5.46 -11.31
N ALA A 330 4.41 -6.06 -12.48
CA ALA A 330 5.48 -6.90 -13.04
C ALA A 330 6.77 -6.10 -13.22
N ALA A 331 6.68 -4.88 -13.76
CA ALA A 331 7.82 -3.98 -13.95
C ALA A 331 8.38 -3.40 -12.63
N SER A 332 7.65 -3.47 -11.52
CA SER A 332 8.15 -3.04 -10.21
C SER A 332 9.20 -3.98 -9.61
N VAL A 333 9.37 -5.16 -10.16
CA VAL A 333 10.42 -6.11 -9.77
C VAL A 333 11.72 -5.72 -10.45
N ASP A 334 12.74 -5.37 -9.68
CA ASP A 334 14.04 -5.00 -10.20
C ASP A 334 14.74 -6.25 -10.81
N PRO A 335 15.10 -6.23 -12.11
CA PRO A 335 15.78 -7.34 -12.76
C PRO A 335 17.13 -7.72 -12.11
N ALA A 336 17.79 -6.78 -11.43
CA ALA A 336 19.01 -7.04 -10.67
C ALA A 336 18.77 -7.98 -9.47
N ILE A 337 17.55 -7.98 -8.93
CA ILE A 337 17.12 -8.84 -7.82
C ILE A 337 16.63 -10.18 -8.36
N ARG A 338 15.75 -10.14 -9.37
CA ARG A 338 15.05 -11.31 -9.86
C ARG A 338 14.65 -11.18 -11.33
N GLU A 339 15.04 -12.16 -12.11
CA GLU A 339 14.46 -12.43 -13.42
C GLU A 339 13.13 -13.19 -13.23
N VAL A 340 12.03 -12.57 -13.67
CA VAL A 340 10.70 -13.14 -13.52
C VAL A 340 10.41 -14.05 -14.71
N ASP A 341 10.11 -15.33 -14.44
CA ASP A 341 9.74 -16.32 -15.47
C ASP A 341 8.22 -16.52 -15.57
N THR A 342 7.51 -16.36 -14.47
CA THR A 342 6.05 -16.52 -14.41
C THR A 342 5.38 -15.47 -13.53
N VAL A 343 4.20 -15.02 -13.95
CA VAL A 343 3.35 -14.06 -13.21
C VAL A 343 1.98 -14.67 -12.94
N CYS A 344 1.61 -14.81 -11.67
CA CYS A 344 0.28 -15.26 -11.24
C CYS A 344 -0.58 -14.09 -10.78
N ALA A 345 -1.77 -13.91 -11.36
CA ALA A 345 -2.70 -12.84 -11.01
C ALA A 345 -4.14 -13.34 -10.88
N ASP A 346 -4.99 -12.58 -10.17
CA ASP A 346 -6.41 -12.90 -10.08
C ASP A 346 -7.21 -12.38 -11.29
N THR A 347 -8.53 -12.66 -11.30
CA THR A 347 -9.44 -12.21 -12.38
C THR A 347 -9.52 -10.69 -12.52
N GLY A 348 -9.21 -9.94 -11.47
CA GLY A 348 -9.24 -8.47 -11.45
C GLY A 348 -8.21 -7.84 -12.40
N TYR A 349 -7.11 -8.54 -12.65
CA TYR A 349 -6.01 -8.10 -13.51
C TYR A 349 -6.21 -8.46 -14.99
N PHE A 350 -7.15 -9.36 -15.31
CA PHE A 350 -7.27 -9.83 -16.67
C PHE A 350 -7.68 -8.73 -17.65
N CYS A 351 -6.75 -8.37 -18.51
CA CYS A 351 -6.92 -7.52 -19.67
C CYS A 351 -6.03 -8.07 -20.79
N GLU A 352 -6.61 -8.36 -21.97
CA GLU A 352 -5.85 -8.97 -23.08
C GLU A 352 -4.63 -8.12 -23.47
N LYS A 353 -4.78 -6.79 -23.53
CA LYS A 353 -3.67 -5.86 -23.82
C LYS A 353 -2.57 -5.96 -22.77
N ALA A 354 -2.93 -5.96 -21.49
CA ALA A 354 -1.97 -6.03 -20.39
C ALA A 354 -1.22 -7.39 -20.34
N VAL A 355 -1.91 -8.48 -20.67
CA VAL A 355 -1.28 -9.80 -20.78
C VAL A 355 -0.26 -9.83 -21.92
N LEU A 356 -0.64 -9.34 -23.12
CA LEU A 356 0.26 -9.29 -24.27
C LEU A 356 1.47 -8.38 -24.01
N GLU A 357 1.28 -7.25 -23.32
CA GLU A 357 2.36 -6.33 -22.96
C GLU A 357 3.38 -6.95 -22.01
N VAL A 358 2.95 -7.82 -21.09
CA VAL A 358 3.85 -8.53 -20.16
C VAL A 358 4.53 -9.72 -20.80
N GLU A 359 3.87 -10.41 -21.73
CA GLU A 359 4.41 -11.59 -22.45
C GLU A 359 5.20 -11.20 -23.71
N ASP A 360 5.35 -9.90 -24.04
CA ASP A 360 6.09 -9.41 -25.21
C ASP A 360 7.61 -9.59 -25.04
N ASP A 361 8.34 -9.70 -26.14
CA ASP A 361 9.82 -9.79 -26.19
C ASP A 361 10.46 -10.79 -25.19
N ASP A 362 9.96 -12.04 -25.16
CA ASP A 362 10.41 -13.08 -24.22
C ASP A 362 10.11 -12.76 -22.74
N GLY A 363 9.10 -11.93 -22.50
CA GLY A 363 8.61 -11.61 -21.15
C GLY A 363 8.07 -12.81 -20.38
N PRO A 364 7.80 -12.66 -19.07
CA PRO A 364 7.34 -13.75 -18.21
C PRO A 364 5.96 -14.28 -18.61
N MET A 365 5.79 -15.59 -18.51
CA MET A 365 4.51 -16.24 -18.81
C MET A 365 3.44 -15.88 -17.78
N VAL A 366 2.31 -15.33 -18.22
CA VAL A 366 1.22 -14.89 -17.34
C VAL A 366 0.22 -16.02 -17.09
N TYR A 367 -0.19 -16.19 -15.85
CA TYR A 367 -1.26 -17.08 -15.38
C TYR A 367 -2.32 -16.23 -14.66
N CYS A 368 -3.30 -15.75 -15.40
CA CYS A 368 -4.33 -14.86 -14.88
C CYS A 368 -5.73 -15.50 -15.07
N ALA A 369 -6.53 -15.58 -14.00
CA ALA A 369 -7.88 -16.12 -14.11
C ALA A 369 -8.75 -15.24 -15.01
N VAL A 370 -9.40 -15.85 -16.00
CA VAL A 370 -10.28 -15.15 -16.96
C VAL A 370 -11.71 -15.04 -16.49
N GLU A 371 -12.13 -15.92 -15.57
CA GLU A 371 -13.48 -15.96 -15.01
C GLU A 371 -13.44 -16.34 -13.54
N LYS A 372 -14.38 -15.81 -12.75
CA LYS A 372 -14.54 -16.21 -11.35
C LYS A 372 -14.95 -17.68 -11.30
N GLN A 373 -14.16 -18.47 -10.60
CA GLN A 373 -14.50 -19.89 -10.39
C GLN A 373 -15.76 -19.99 -9.53
N SER A 374 -16.70 -20.84 -9.92
CA SER A 374 -17.87 -21.19 -9.11
C SER A 374 -17.41 -21.74 -7.76
N HIS A 375 -17.98 -21.24 -6.66
CA HIS A 375 -17.72 -21.77 -5.31
C HIS A 375 -18.32 -23.17 -5.11
N HIS A 376 -19.26 -23.58 -5.97
CA HIS A 376 -19.96 -24.87 -5.93
C HIS A 376 -19.52 -25.72 -7.13
N ARG A 377 -18.34 -26.33 -7.02
CA ARG A 377 -17.93 -27.37 -7.97
C ARG A 377 -18.50 -28.70 -7.54
N THR A 378 -19.08 -29.43 -8.45
CA THR A 378 -19.51 -30.81 -8.19
C THR A 378 -18.29 -31.72 -8.04
N VAL A 379 -18.46 -32.85 -7.34
CA VAL A 379 -17.38 -33.84 -7.20
C VAL A 379 -16.95 -34.36 -8.59
N GLU A 380 -17.91 -34.49 -9.54
CA GLU A 380 -17.62 -34.84 -10.92
C GLU A 380 -16.70 -33.82 -11.62
N ASP A 381 -16.92 -32.51 -11.43
CA ASP A 381 -16.07 -31.47 -12.02
C ASP A 381 -14.65 -31.50 -11.43
N LEU A 382 -14.49 -31.91 -10.16
CA LEU A 382 -13.21 -32.07 -9.50
C LEU A 382 -12.49 -33.35 -9.98
N LEU A 383 -13.22 -34.40 -10.35
CA LEU A 383 -12.68 -35.68 -10.78
C LEU A 383 -12.37 -35.73 -12.28
N LYS A 384 -12.92 -34.82 -13.10
CA LYS A 384 -12.59 -34.71 -14.52
C LYS A 384 -11.15 -34.24 -14.72
N LYS A 385 -10.23 -35.19 -14.85
CA LYS A 385 -8.78 -34.97 -15.06
C LYS A 385 -8.37 -35.00 -16.54
N ALA A 386 -9.29 -34.87 -17.48
CA ALA A 386 -8.93 -34.85 -18.90
C ALA A 386 -8.05 -33.62 -19.19
N GLU A 387 -6.91 -33.83 -19.82
CA GLU A 387 -6.09 -32.75 -20.36
C GLU A 387 -6.92 -31.95 -21.37
N PRO A 388 -6.94 -30.61 -21.28
CA PRO A 388 -7.70 -29.79 -22.19
C PRO A 388 -7.10 -29.87 -23.61
N VAL A 389 -7.93 -29.81 -24.63
CA VAL A 389 -7.49 -29.72 -26.03
C VAL A 389 -6.88 -28.34 -26.26
N PRO A 390 -5.65 -28.25 -26.87
CA PRO A 390 -5.06 -26.97 -27.19
C PRO A 390 -5.95 -26.16 -28.14
N PRO A 391 -6.13 -24.84 -27.88
CA PRO A 391 -6.84 -23.97 -28.82
C PRO A 391 -5.97 -23.72 -30.06
N PRO A 392 -6.60 -23.32 -31.20
CA PRO A 392 -5.85 -22.91 -32.39
C PRO A 392 -4.86 -21.78 -32.11
N ASP A 393 -3.83 -21.67 -32.96
CA ASP A 393 -2.76 -20.65 -32.77
C ASP A 393 -3.31 -19.21 -32.91
N ASP A 394 -4.36 -19.00 -33.67
CA ASP A 394 -5.06 -17.72 -33.83
C ASP A 394 -6.17 -17.45 -32.78
N ALA A 395 -6.33 -18.35 -31.80
CA ALA A 395 -7.34 -18.19 -30.77
C ALA A 395 -7.11 -16.91 -29.92
N PRO A 396 -8.19 -16.28 -29.44
CA PRO A 396 -8.11 -15.13 -28.55
C PRO A 396 -7.28 -15.40 -27.29
N VAL A 397 -6.60 -14.36 -26.77
CA VAL A 397 -5.78 -14.45 -25.54
C VAL A 397 -6.57 -15.07 -24.38
N LYS A 398 -7.86 -14.72 -24.27
CA LYS A 398 -8.75 -15.28 -23.24
C LYS A 398 -8.85 -16.81 -23.32
N GLU A 399 -8.98 -17.37 -24.51
CA GLU A 399 -9.10 -18.82 -24.71
C GLU A 399 -7.77 -19.53 -24.43
N LYS A 400 -6.66 -18.97 -24.92
CA LYS A 400 -5.31 -19.46 -24.62
C LYS A 400 -5.02 -19.44 -23.12
N MET A 401 -5.40 -18.37 -22.42
CA MET A 401 -5.25 -18.26 -20.96
C MET A 401 -6.12 -19.29 -20.23
N ALA A 402 -7.39 -19.46 -20.64
CA ALA A 402 -8.28 -20.45 -20.07
C ALA A 402 -7.76 -21.89 -20.26
N PHE A 403 -7.18 -22.19 -21.42
CA PHE A 403 -6.50 -23.45 -21.68
C PHE A 403 -5.28 -23.62 -20.76
N ARG A 404 -4.37 -22.63 -20.74
CA ARG A 404 -3.14 -22.63 -19.91
C ARG A 404 -3.45 -22.97 -18.45
N LEU A 405 -4.47 -22.34 -17.86
CA LEU A 405 -4.90 -22.57 -16.48
C LEU A 405 -5.53 -23.96 -16.23
N LYS A 406 -6.04 -24.62 -17.27
CA LYS A 406 -6.62 -25.96 -17.16
C LYS A 406 -5.59 -27.08 -17.27
N THR A 407 -4.39 -26.82 -17.80
CA THR A 407 -3.30 -27.80 -17.83
C THR A 407 -2.83 -28.16 -16.42
N GLN A 408 -2.20 -29.33 -16.26
CA GLN A 408 -1.64 -29.72 -14.96
C GLN A 408 -0.55 -28.74 -14.48
N ALA A 409 0.33 -28.32 -15.38
CA ALA A 409 1.36 -27.32 -15.08
C ALA A 409 0.75 -25.98 -14.66
N GLY A 410 -0.22 -25.46 -15.42
CA GLY A 410 -0.88 -24.19 -15.11
C GLY A 410 -1.64 -24.22 -13.79
N ARG A 411 -2.29 -25.33 -13.46
CA ARG A 411 -2.96 -25.49 -12.15
C ARG A 411 -1.94 -25.45 -11.00
N THR A 412 -0.77 -26.07 -11.18
CA THR A 412 0.29 -26.10 -10.16
C THR A 412 0.86 -24.70 -9.95
N VAL A 413 1.15 -23.98 -11.02
CA VAL A 413 1.65 -22.59 -10.94
C VAL A 413 0.59 -21.66 -10.32
N TYR A 414 -0.64 -21.71 -10.83
CA TYR A 414 -1.69 -20.80 -10.35
C TYR A 414 -2.11 -21.03 -8.89
N LYS A 415 -1.96 -22.27 -8.38
CA LYS A 415 -2.22 -22.60 -6.99
C LYS A 415 -1.32 -21.81 -6.04
N LYS A 416 -0.06 -21.56 -6.43
CA LYS A 416 0.92 -20.80 -5.63
C LYS A 416 0.40 -19.41 -5.23
N ARG A 417 -0.49 -18.80 -6.02
CA ARG A 417 -1.09 -17.49 -5.70
C ARG A 417 -1.76 -17.47 -4.32
N LYS A 418 -2.57 -18.49 -4.01
CA LYS A 418 -3.26 -18.59 -2.72
C LYS A 418 -2.33 -18.88 -1.55
N GLU A 419 -1.17 -19.46 -1.84
CA GLU A 419 -0.18 -19.87 -0.84
C GLU A 419 0.86 -18.76 -0.57
N THR A 420 0.92 -17.72 -1.39
CA THR A 420 1.93 -16.66 -1.33
C THR A 420 1.35 -15.28 -1.05
N VAL A 421 0.80 -14.57 -2.04
CA VAL A 421 0.41 -13.17 -1.90
C VAL A 421 -0.78 -12.95 -0.95
N GLU A 422 -1.77 -13.84 -0.94
CA GLU A 422 -2.92 -13.71 -0.03
C GLU A 422 -2.49 -13.78 1.46
N PRO A 423 -1.67 -14.76 1.91
CA PRO A 423 -1.12 -14.75 3.26
C PRO A 423 -0.27 -13.53 3.58
N VAL A 424 0.52 -13.01 2.64
CA VAL A 424 1.35 -11.82 2.85
C VAL A 424 0.49 -10.61 3.22
N PHE A 425 -0.57 -10.33 2.47
CA PHE A 425 -1.50 -9.26 2.84
C PHE A 425 -2.23 -9.52 4.15
N GLY A 426 -2.56 -10.78 4.44
CA GLY A 426 -3.08 -11.19 5.74
C GLY A 426 -2.13 -10.85 6.89
N ILE A 427 -0.84 -11.11 6.71
CA ILE A 427 0.21 -10.78 7.69
C ILE A 427 0.32 -9.26 7.84
N ILE A 428 0.39 -8.49 6.76
CA ILE A 428 0.50 -7.02 6.82
C ILE A 428 -0.70 -6.43 7.57
N LYS A 429 -1.92 -6.83 7.24
CA LYS A 429 -3.14 -6.25 7.83
C LYS A 429 -3.45 -6.76 9.24
N THR A 430 -3.15 -8.03 9.53
CA THR A 430 -3.57 -8.66 10.79
C THR A 430 -2.42 -8.80 11.77
N ILE A 431 -1.28 -9.32 11.31
CA ILE A 431 -0.13 -9.56 12.19
C ILE A 431 0.65 -8.26 12.42
N LEU A 432 0.98 -7.50 11.36
CA LEU A 432 1.62 -6.18 11.50
C LEU A 432 0.60 -5.10 11.88
N GLY A 433 -0.70 -5.29 11.62
CA GLY A 433 -1.75 -4.35 12.00
C GLY A 433 -1.85 -3.12 11.10
N PHE A 434 -1.19 -3.10 9.95
CA PHE A 434 -1.21 -1.97 9.03
C PHE A 434 -2.50 -1.96 8.20
N ARG A 435 -3.50 -1.20 8.66
CA ARG A 435 -4.84 -1.14 8.05
C ARG A 435 -5.16 0.19 7.40
N GLY A 436 -4.35 1.20 7.59
CA GLY A 436 -4.56 2.54 7.06
C GLY A 436 -3.27 3.34 7.05
N PHE A 437 -3.15 4.19 6.05
CA PHE A 437 -2.06 5.14 5.94
C PHE A 437 -2.23 6.29 6.94
N LEU A 438 -1.13 6.81 7.44
CA LEU A 438 -1.10 7.97 8.32
C LEU A 438 -0.81 9.26 7.54
N LEU A 439 -0.07 9.14 6.44
CA LEU A 439 0.26 10.25 5.55
C LEU A 439 -0.84 10.44 4.50
N ARG A 440 -0.82 11.57 3.80
CA ARG A 440 -1.78 11.96 2.76
C ARG A 440 -1.05 12.32 1.48
N GLY A 441 -1.68 12.04 0.35
CA GLY A 441 -1.10 12.21 -0.97
C GLY A 441 -0.27 11.00 -1.40
N LEU A 442 -0.36 10.62 -2.67
CA LEU A 442 0.17 9.38 -3.24
C LEU A 442 1.67 9.23 -2.98
N ASP A 443 2.44 10.30 -3.13
CA ASP A 443 3.88 10.30 -2.89
C ASP A 443 4.26 9.92 -1.46
N LYS A 444 3.57 10.51 -0.47
CA LYS A 444 3.85 10.25 0.95
C LYS A 444 3.32 8.89 1.40
N VAL A 445 2.18 8.48 0.86
CA VAL A 445 1.59 7.15 1.09
C VAL A 445 2.50 6.06 0.51
N SER A 446 3.15 6.30 -0.63
CA SER A 446 4.14 5.39 -1.20
C SER A 446 5.33 5.18 -0.25
N ILE A 447 5.81 6.22 0.45
CA ILE A 447 6.86 6.09 1.47
C ILE A 447 6.43 5.15 2.61
N GLU A 448 5.19 5.26 3.08
CA GLU A 448 4.69 4.35 4.12
C GLU A 448 4.58 2.91 3.61
N TRP A 449 4.23 2.72 2.32
CA TRP A 449 4.18 1.40 1.72
C TRP A 449 5.57 0.80 1.53
N ASP A 450 6.57 1.59 1.11
CA ASP A 450 7.98 1.19 1.06
C ASP A 450 8.47 0.71 2.43
N LEU A 451 8.17 1.46 3.49
CA LEU A 451 8.56 1.13 4.86
C LEU A 451 7.90 -0.16 5.37
N ILE A 452 6.60 -0.33 5.17
CA ILE A 452 5.90 -1.52 5.69
C ILE A 452 6.30 -2.78 4.93
N THR A 453 6.54 -2.69 3.61
CA THR A 453 7.00 -3.82 2.80
C THR A 453 8.45 -4.18 3.12
N ALA A 454 9.34 -3.19 3.33
CA ALA A 454 10.68 -3.43 3.82
C ALA A 454 10.68 -4.08 5.21
N ALA A 455 9.88 -3.54 6.16
CA ALA A 455 9.75 -4.11 7.51
C ALA A 455 9.21 -5.55 7.49
N TYR A 456 8.25 -5.84 6.59
CA TYR A 456 7.79 -7.20 6.34
C TYR A 456 8.93 -8.09 5.84
N ASN A 457 9.72 -7.64 4.86
CA ASN A 457 10.82 -8.39 4.30
C ASN A 457 11.93 -8.66 5.34
N PHE A 458 12.32 -7.67 6.15
CA PHE A 458 13.26 -7.88 7.26
C PHE A 458 12.75 -8.93 8.25
N LYS A 459 11.49 -8.82 8.68
CA LYS A 459 10.88 -9.79 9.57
C LYS A 459 10.82 -11.20 8.97
N ARG A 460 10.55 -11.29 7.67
CA ARG A 460 10.51 -12.56 6.95
C ARG A 460 11.90 -13.17 6.82
N LEU A 461 12.92 -12.40 6.46
CA LEU A 461 14.30 -12.84 6.40
C LEU A 461 14.81 -13.32 7.75
N HIS A 462 14.60 -12.53 8.81
CA HIS A 462 14.93 -12.97 10.18
C HIS A 462 14.35 -14.35 10.50
N LYS A 463 13.08 -14.61 10.13
CA LYS A 463 12.46 -15.92 10.32
C LYS A 463 13.09 -17.01 9.45
N LEU A 464 13.46 -16.70 8.19
CA LEU A 464 14.09 -17.65 7.29
C LEU A 464 15.51 -18.03 7.73
N CYS A 465 16.24 -17.08 8.33
CA CYS A 465 17.55 -17.30 8.94
C CYS A 465 17.49 -17.99 10.32
N GLY A 466 16.30 -18.37 10.80
CA GLY A 466 16.13 -19.04 12.10
C GLY A 466 16.48 -18.18 13.32
N GLY A 467 16.47 -16.85 13.18
CA GLY A 467 16.93 -15.91 14.22
C GLY A 467 18.45 -15.84 14.39
N ASN A 468 19.21 -16.58 13.60
CA ASN A 468 20.64 -16.72 13.79
C ASN A 468 21.42 -15.75 12.87
N LEU A 469 22.05 -14.74 13.49
CA LEU A 469 22.94 -13.77 12.85
C LEU A 469 24.27 -14.37 12.38
N LEU A 470 24.68 -15.53 12.87
CA LEU A 470 25.99 -16.13 12.53
C LEU A 470 26.14 -16.52 11.05
N GLU A 471 25.04 -16.81 10.36
CA GLU A 471 25.08 -16.99 8.90
C GLU A 471 25.29 -15.64 8.19
N PHE A 472 24.78 -14.58 8.76
CA PHE A 472 24.86 -13.22 8.24
C PHE A 472 26.27 -12.63 8.36
N THR A 473 26.94 -12.83 9.51
CA THR A 473 28.31 -12.34 9.74
C THR A 473 29.36 -13.00 8.85
N LYS A 474 29.07 -14.14 8.26
CA LYS A 474 29.97 -14.81 7.28
C LYS A 474 29.96 -14.15 5.91
N ILE A 475 28.91 -13.39 5.60
CA ILE A 475 28.71 -12.71 4.31
C ILE A 475 29.15 -11.23 4.39
N LEU A 476 29.19 -10.68 5.61
CA LEU A 476 29.69 -9.33 5.82
C LEU A 476 31.21 -9.29 5.57
N PRO A 477 31.73 -8.26 4.86
CA PRO A 477 33.17 -8.06 4.81
C PRO A 477 33.68 -7.91 6.25
N GLN A 478 34.65 -8.79 6.62
CA GLN A 478 35.27 -8.69 7.94
C GLN A 478 35.82 -7.27 8.11
N ARG A 479 35.24 -6.54 9.07
CA ARG A 479 35.76 -5.22 9.46
C ARG A 479 37.20 -5.42 9.92
N SER A 480 38.17 -4.96 9.11
CA SER A 480 39.57 -4.78 9.47
C SER A 480 39.73 -3.58 10.39
#